data_58765dec217070507ef7564650c8b27b
#
_entry.id   58765dec217070507ef7564650c8b27b
#
_cell.length_a   1.000
_cell.length_b   1.000
_cell.length_c   1.000
_cell.angle_alpha   90.00
_cell.angle_beta   90.00
_cell.angle_gamma   90.00
#
_symmetry.space_group_name_H-M   'P 1'
#
loop_
_entity.id
_entity.type
_entity.pdbx_description
1 polymer ?
#
loop_
_entity_poly.entity_id
_entity_poly.type
_entity_poly.pdbx_seq_one_letter_code
_entity_poly.pdbx_strand_id
1 'polypeptide(L)'
;GDASMFSFHATKVFNTIEGGALCFNDVSLKQRVNDLKNFGIHGPEDVLYVGGNAKMNEFCAAMGICNLRHVDEWIEQRKAVVERYRERLNNVEGIVICKGQEGVKENYAYFPVLFDGYKYTRDEVFARLAGENIIARKYFYPITNSFDCYKGQPGFDPEATPVAKYMGDRV
;
A
#
# COMPACT_ATOMS: atom_id res chain seq x y z
N GLY A 1 13.60 -11.79 -3.69
CA GLY A 1 12.62 -12.85 -3.41
C GLY A 1 12.28 -13.65 -4.66
N ASP A 2 11.50 -14.71 -4.49
CA ASP A 2 11.14 -15.62 -5.58
C ASP A 2 10.07 -15.04 -6.50
N ALA A 3 9.17 -14.23 -5.93
CA ALA A 3 8.11 -13.52 -6.64
C ALA A 3 7.83 -12.17 -6.00
N SER A 4 7.32 -11.22 -6.81
CA SER A 4 6.87 -9.90 -6.37
C SER A 4 5.47 -9.64 -6.89
N MET A 5 4.60 -9.13 -6.02
CA MET A 5 3.24 -8.74 -6.38
C MET A 5 3.10 -7.23 -6.30
N PHE A 6 2.50 -6.65 -7.34
CA PHE A 6 2.22 -5.22 -7.42
C PHE A 6 0.71 -4.98 -7.47
N SER A 7 0.24 -4.03 -6.69
CA SER A 7 -1.13 -3.53 -6.74
C SER A 7 -1.18 -2.29 -7.63
N PHE A 8 -2.12 -2.28 -8.58
CA PHE A 8 -2.43 -1.14 -9.43
C PHE A 8 -3.80 -0.54 -9.12
N HIS A 9 -4.27 -0.74 -7.87
CA HIS A 9 -5.48 -0.09 -7.38
C HIS A 9 -5.38 1.43 -7.49
N ALA A 10 -6.51 2.12 -7.65
CA ALA A 10 -6.63 3.56 -7.91
C ALA A 10 -5.85 4.47 -6.95
N THR A 11 -5.57 4.02 -5.71
CA THR A 11 -4.81 4.79 -4.71
C THR A 11 -3.29 4.71 -4.88
N LYS A 12 -2.77 3.86 -5.76
CA LYS A 12 -1.33 3.70 -5.99
C LYS A 12 -0.78 4.81 -6.89
N VAL A 13 0.52 5.10 -6.78
CA VAL A 13 1.18 6.12 -7.62
C VAL A 13 1.02 5.78 -9.10
N PHE A 14 1.36 4.53 -9.48
CA PHE A 14 0.93 3.97 -10.76
C PHE A 14 -0.31 3.10 -10.53
N ASN A 15 -1.37 3.35 -11.27
CA ASN A 15 -2.62 2.61 -11.15
C ASN A 15 -3.28 2.37 -12.50
N THR A 16 -4.18 1.39 -12.52
CA THR A 16 -5.02 1.03 -13.66
C THR A 16 -6.50 1.07 -13.28
N ILE A 17 -6.89 1.94 -12.33
CA ILE A 17 -8.16 1.93 -11.60
C ILE A 17 -8.21 0.71 -10.69
N GLU A 18 -8.30 -0.48 -11.27
CA GLU A 18 -8.13 -1.78 -10.63
C GLU A 18 -7.15 -2.61 -11.44
N GLY A 19 -6.30 -3.37 -10.76
CA GLY A 19 -5.34 -4.25 -11.40
C GLY A 19 -4.15 -4.59 -10.52
N GLY A 20 -3.23 -5.34 -11.10
CA GLY A 20 -1.98 -5.73 -10.47
C GLY A 20 -1.08 -6.50 -11.41
N ALA A 21 0.13 -6.76 -10.95
CA ALA A 21 1.09 -7.61 -11.65
C ALA A 21 1.75 -8.58 -10.69
N LEU A 22 2.06 -9.76 -11.19
CA LEU A 22 2.90 -10.75 -10.54
C LEU A 22 4.16 -10.93 -11.39
N CYS A 23 5.33 -10.68 -10.79
CA CYS A 23 6.63 -10.87 -11.39
C CYS A 23 7.38 -11.99 -10.68
N PHE A 24 7.99 -12.89 -11.44
CA PHE A 24 8.76 -14.01 -10.92
C PHE A 24 9.84 -14.44 -11.92
N ASN A 25 10.92 -15.03 -11.41
CA ASN A 25 12.04 -15.48 -12.23
C ASN A 25 11.83 -16.92 -12.77
N ASP A 26 11.09 -17.74 -12.02
CA ASP A 26 10.80 -19.13 -12.44
C ASP A 26 9.71 -19.13 -13.52
N VAL A 27 10.13 -19.22 -14.76
CA VAL A 27 9.24 -19.25 -15.92
C VAL A 27 8.31 -20.48 -15.96
N SER A 28 8.60 -21.54 -15.21
CA SER A 28 7.73 -22.72 -15.11
C SER A 28 6.37 -22.39 -14.47
N LEU A 29 6.32 -21.34 -13.63
CA LEU A 29 5.10 -20.87 -12.98
C LEU A 29 4.13 -20.15 -13.93
N LYS A 30 4.61 -19.70 -15.10
CA LYS A 30 3.82 -18.85 -16.02
C LYS A 30 2.50 -19.48 -16.41
N GLN A 31 2.51 -20.74 -16.85
CA GLN A 31 1.28 -21.42 -17.28
C GLN A 31 0.30 -21.57 -16.12
N ARG A 32 0.78 -22.07 -14.97
CA ARG A 32 -0.06 -22.23 -13.79
C ARG A 32 -0.69 -20.93 -13.31
N VAL A 33 0.06 -19.83 -13.32
CA VAL A 33 -0.47 -18.49 -12.95
C VAL A 33 -1.53 -18.03 -13.97
N ASN A 34 -1.30 -18.27 -15.26
CA ASN A 34 -2.29 -17.95 -16.30
C ASN A 34 -3.59 -18.75 -16.12
N ASP A 35 -3.49 -20.04 -15.84
CA ASP A 35 -4.65 -20.90 -15.61
C ASP A 35 -5.42 -20.42 -14.37
N LEU A 36 -4.74 -20.20 -13.25
CA LEU A 36 -5.35 -19.74 -11.99
C LEU A 36 -6.08 -18.41 -12.13
N LYS A 37 -5.52 -17.43 -12.86
CA LYS A 37 -6.19 -16.13 -13.10
C LYS A 37 -7.36 -16.22 -14.07
N ASN A 38 -7.47 -17.33 -14.82
CA ASN A 38 -8.52 -17.59 -15.81
C ASN A 38 -9.34 -18.83 -15.44
N PHE A 39 -9.94 -18.83 -14.26
CA PHE A 39 -10.85 -19.87 -13.76
C PHE A 39 -10.25 -21.28 -13.61
N GLY A 40 -8.93 -21.44 -13.68
CA GLY A 40 -8.24 -22.73 -13.67
C GLY A 40 -8.22 -23.43 -15.03
N ILE A 41 -8.63 -22.73 -16.10
CA ILE A 41 -8.70 -23.27 -17.46
C ILE A 41 -7.30 -23.35 -18.05
N HIS A 42 -6.89 -24.55 -18.45
CA HIS A 42 -5.62 -24.85 -19.09
C HIS A 42 -5.73 -24.92 -20.61
N GLY A 43 -6.81 -25.51 -21.11
CA GLY A 43 -7.10 -25.69 -22.52
C GLY A 43 -8.60 -25.63 -22.79
N PRO A 44 -9.06 -25.86 -24.04
CA PRO A 44 -10.46 -25.69 -24.42
C PRO A 44 -11.43 -26.58 -23.60
N GLU A 45 -10.96 -27.73 -23.16
CA GLU A 45 -11.75 -28.73 -22.43
C GLU A 45 -11.15 -29.09 -21.05
N ASP A 46 -9.98 -28.49 -20.71
CA ASP A 46 -9.23 -28.85 -19.49
C ASP A 46 -9.33 -27.75 -18.44
N VAL A 47 -9.85 -28.09 -17.27
CA VAL A 47 -9.85 -27.25 -16.08
C VAL A 47 -9.05 -27.96 -14.98
N LEU A 48 -7.80 -27.54 -14.80
CA LEU A 48 -6.84 -28.24 -13.92
C LEU A 48 -6.82 -27.72 -12.48
N TYR A 49 -7.32 -26.49 -12.25
CA TYR A 49 -7.20 -25.82 -10.95
C TYR A 49 -8.51 -25.16 -10.55
N VAL A 50 -8.70 -24.99 -9.24
CA VAL A 50 -9.69 -24.05 -8.72
C VAL A 50 -9.12 -22.65 -8.86
N GLY A 51 -9.53 -21.92 -9.86
CA GLY A 51 -9.06 -20.57 -10.17
C GLY A 51 -10.14 -19.52 -10.00
N GLY A 52 -9.75 -18.26 -10.21
CA GLY A 52 -10.65 -17.11 -10.17
C GLY A 52 -10.59 -16.30 -11.46
N ASN A 53 -11.43 -15.26 -11.56
CA ASN A 53 -11.32 -14.28 -12.62
C ASN A 53 -10.44 -13.13 -12.18
N ALA A 54 -9.15 -13.19 -12.52
CA ALA A 54 -8.16 -12.15 -12.21
C ALA A 54 -7.53 -11.56 -13.49
N LYS A 55 -8.26 -11.61 -14.62
CA LYS A 55 -7.84 -10.97 -15.86
C LYS A 55 -8.08 -9.46 -15.78
N MET A 56 -7.09 -8.67 -16.20
CA MET A 56 -7.28 -7.24 -16.39
C MET A 56 -8.21 -7.00 -17.60
N ASN A 57 -9.20 -6.14 -17.42
CA ASN A 57 -10.08 -5.74 -18.54
C ASN A 57 -9.42 -4.64 -19.39
N GLU A 58 -9.94 -4.44 -20.61
CA GLU A 58 -9.38 -3.51 -21.59
C GLU A 58 -9.40 -2.04 -21.13
N PHE A 59 -10.41 -1.62 -20.36
CA PHE A 59 -10.49 -0.26 -19.84
C PHE A 59 -9.40 0.01 -18.80
N CYS A 60 -9.15 -0.93 -17.89
CA CYS A 60 -8.07 -0.86 -16.93
C CYS A 60 -6.70 -0.87 -17.62
N ALA A 61 -6.54 -1.70 -18.67
CA ALA A 61 -5.32 -1.75 -19.46
C ALA A 61 -5.06 -0.42 -20.20
N ALA A 62 -6.08 0.15 -20.84
CA ALA A 62 -5.99 1.44 -21.51
C ALA A 62 -5.63 2.57 -20.54
N MET A 63 -6.25 2.60 -19.35
CA MET A 63 -5.91 3.55 -18.30
C MET A 63 -4.46 3.40 -17.86
N GLY A 64 -3.98 2.16 -17.70
CA GLY A 64 -2.58 1.89 -17.35
C GLY A 64 -1.61 2.42 -18.41
N ILE A 65 -1.89 2.22 -19.69
CA ILE A 65 -1.08 2.74 -20.80
C ILE A 65 -1.03 4.28 -20.78
N CYS A 66 -2.16 4.93 -20.49
CA CYS A 66 -2.21 6.38 -20.33
C CYS A 66 -1.38 6.84 -19.13
N ASN A 67 -1.58 6.23 -17.97
CA ASN A 67 -0.93 6.61 -16.73
C ASN A 67 0.60 6.39 -16.75
N LEU A 68 1.10 5.37 -17.47
CA LEU A 68 2.53 5.14 -17.63
C LEU A 68 3.28 6.34 -18.22
N ARG A 69 2.63 7.16 -19.01
CA ARG A 69 3.22 8.37 -19.63
C ARG A 69 3.50 9.48 -18.62
N HIS A 70 2.86 9.43 -17.45
CA HIS A 70 2.87 10.50 -16.46
C HIS A 70 3.47 10.08 -15.12
N VAL A 71 3.77 8.79 -14.91
CA VAL A 71 4.17 8.27 -13.60
C VAL A 71 5.44 8.94 -13.06
N ASP A 72 6.43 9.21 -13.90
CA ASP A 72 7.67 9.87 -13.49
C ASP A 72 7.42 11.33 -13.04
N GLU A 73 6.60 12.06 -13.77
CA GLU A 73 6.18 13.42 -13.40
C GLU A 73 5.44 13.41 -12.05
N TRP A 74 4.52 12.48 -11.83
CA TRP A 74 3.80 12.38 -10.57
C TRP A 74 4.72 12.03 -9.40
N ILE A 75 5.75 11.21 -9.61
CA ILE A 75 6.75 10.90 -8.59
C ILE A 75 7.52 12.17 -8.21
N GLU A 76 7.95 12.98 -9.16
CA GLU A 76 8.66 14.23 -8.89
C GLU A 76 7.77 15.26 -8.18
N GLN A 77 6.52 15.39 -8.55
CA GLN A 77 5.56 16.25 -7.84
C GLN A 77 5.37 15.79 -6.37
N ARG A 78 5.24 14.49 -6.13
CA ARG A 78 5.14 13.93 -4.77
C ARG A 78 6.42 14.16 -3.97
N LYS A 79 7.58 14.00 -4.61
CA LYS A 79 8.89 14.28 -4.01
C LYS A 79 8.95 15.72 -3.48
N ALA A 80 8.59 16.69 -4.30
CA ALA A 80 8.60 18.10 -3.89
C ALA A 80 7.70 18.36 -2.67
N VAL A 81 6.53 17.71 -2.60
CA VAL A 81 5.63 17.80 -1.43
C VAL A 81 6.29 17.17 -0.20
N VAL A 82 6.87 15.98 -0.33
CA VAL A 82 7.54 15.28 0.79
C VAL A 82 8.74 16.08 1.31
N GLU A 83 9.56 16.64 0.43
CA GLU A 83 10.70 17.48 0.82
C GLU A 83 10.23 18.72 1.60
N ARG A 84 9.14 19.38 1.16
CA ARG A 84 8.56 20.50 1.89
C ARG A 84 8.03 20.11 3.28
N TYR A 85 7.44 18.91 3.43
CA TYR A 85 7.06 18.40 4.74
C TYR A 85 8.29 18.11 5.60
N ARG A 86 9.34 17.49 5.06
CA ARG A 86 10.59 17.23 5.76
C ARG A 86 11.23 18.50 6.29
N GLU A 87 11.34 19.55 5.46
CA GLU A 87 11.87 20.86 5.84
C GLU A 87 11.12 21.46 7.05
N ARG A 88 9.80 21.34 7.06
CA ARG A 88 8.94 21.97 8.08
C ARG A 88 8.81 21.16 9.37
N LEU A 89 8.89 19.84 9.28
CA LEU A 89 8.59 18.95 10.40
C LEU A 89 9.84 18.33 11.05
N ASN A 90 11.00 18.35 10.37
CA ASN A 90 12.20 17.64 10.82
C ASN A 90 12.73 18.07 12.19
N ASN A 91 12.47 19.32 12.61
CA ASN A 91 12.91 19.87 13.88
C ASN A 91 11.77 20.08 14.90
N VAL A 92 10.61 19.49 14.66
CA VAL A 92 9.47 19.58 15.59
C VAL A 92 9.59 18.47 16.62
N GLU A 93 9.74 18.87 17.89
CA GLU A 93 9.84 17.92 19.01
C GLU A 93 8.63 16.98 19.05
N GLY A 94 8.89 15.68 19.21
CA GLY A 94 7.85 14.66 19.27
C GLY A 94 7.23 14.28 17.94
N ILE A 95 7.76 14.82 16.82
CA ILE A 95 7.41 14.36 15.47
C ILE A 95 8.58 13.59 14.88
N VAL A 96 8.34 12.34 14.48
CA VAL A 96 9.34 11.49 13.83
C VAL A 96 8.91 11.20 12.39
N ILE A 97 9.77 11.55 11.44
CA ILE A 97 9.57 11.28 10.02
C ILE A 97 10.42 10.08 9.64
N CYS A 98 9.79 9.10 8.99
CA CYS A 98 10.51 7.93 8.48
C CYS A 98 11.55 8.37 7.43
N LYS A 99 12.80 7.94 7.62
CA LYS A 99 13.85 8.13 6.63
C LYS A 99 13.66 7.15 5.49
N GLY A 100 14.00 7.58 4.28
CA GLY A 100 14.06 6.68 3.13
C GLY A 100 15.08 5.57 3.35
N GLN A 101 14.88 4.45 2.71
CA GLN A 101 15.81 3.32 2.73
C GLN A 101 16.96 3.59 1.77
N GLU A 102 18.20 3.38 2.22
CA GLU A 102 19.39 3.51 1.37
C GLU A 102 19.34 2.54 0.18
N GLY A 103 19.74 3.02 -1.00
CA GLY A 103 19.73 2.23 -2.24
C GLY A 103 18.34 2.04 -2.87
N VAL A 104 17.29 2.63 -2.31
CA VAL A 104 15.93 2.57 -2.86
C VAL A 104 15.55 3.91 -3.51
N LYS A 105 15.08 3.86 -4.76
CA LYS A 105 14.41 4.99 -5.42
C LYS A 105 12.97 5.05 -4.93
N GLU A 106 12.66 6.02 -4.08
CA GLU A 106 11.31 6.21 -3.54
C GLU A 106 10.33 6.67 -4.62
N ASN A 107 9.09 6.21 -4.53
CA ASN A 107 7.97 6.70 -5.34
C ASN A 107 7.07 7.68 -4.59
N TYR A 108 7.39 7.96 -3.33
CA TYR A 108 6.67 8.89 -2.45
C TYR A 108 5.17 8.62 -2.35
N ALA A 109 4.79 7.34 -2.36
CA ALA A 109 3.38 6.92 -2.26
C ALA A 109 2.76 7.31 -0.93
N TYR A 110 3.56 7.31 0.14
CA TYR A 110 3.14 7.56 1.51
C TYR A 110 4.11 8.47 2.22
N PHE A 111 3.59 9.26 3.15
CA PHE A 111 4.39 10.09 4.06
C PHE A 111 3.91 9.84 5.49
N PRO A 112 4.35 8.74 6.13
CA PRO A 112 3.98 8.45 7.51
C PRO A 112 4.69 9.40 8.47
N VAL A 113 3.93 9.90 9.44
CA VAL A 113 4.43 10.77 10.51
C VAL A 113 4.08 10.12 11.84
N LEU A 114 5.10 9.85 12.66
CA LEU A 114 4.93 9.27 13.98
C LEU A 114 4.89 10.39 15.03
N PHE A 115 3.84 10.41 15.84
CA PHE A 115 3.69 11.32 16.96
C PHE A 115 4.14 10.64 18.27
N ASP A 116 5.38 10.88 18.67
CA ASP A 116 6.01 10.28 19.84
C ASP A 116 6.62 11.35 20.74
N GLY A 117 5.91 11.68 21.81
CA GLY A 117 6.26 12.80 22.69
C GLY A 117 5.82 14.18 22.17
N TYR A 118 5.08 14.25 21.08
CA TYR A 118 4.49 15.51 20.62
C TYR A 118 3.41 16.01 21.61
N LYS A 119 3.18 17.31 21.66
CA LYS A 119 2.19 17.94 22.56
C LYS A 119 0.74 17.47 22.37
N TYR A 120 0.42 16.87 21.22
CA TYR A 120 -0.86 16.26 20.91
C TYR A 120 -0.66 14.80 20.48
N THR A 121 -1.61 13.95 20.82
CA THR A 121 -1.69 12.58 20.30
C THR A 121 -1.98 12.57 18.81
N ARG A 122 -1.68 11.46 18.12
CA ARG A 122 -2.06 11.25 16.72
C ARG A 122 -3.56 11.52 16.49
N ASP A 123 -4.42 11.08 17.41
CA ASP A 123 -5.87 11.23 17.26
C ASP A 123 -6.32 12.69 17.41
N GLU A 124 -5.70 13.46 18.30
CA GLU A 124 -5.94 14.89 18.42
C GLU A 124 -5.47 15.65 17.18
N VAL A 125 -4.31 15.30 16.63
CA VAL A 125 -3.81 15.90 15.37
C VAL A 125 -4.74 15.56 14.22
N PHE A 126 -5.15 14.30 14.11
CA PHE A 126 -6.09 13.85 13.09
C PHE A 126 -7.40 14.63 13.13
N ALA A 127 -7.99 14.82 14.33
CA ALA A 127 -9.23 15.57 14.50
C ALA A 127 -9.05 17.07 14.15
N ARG A 128 -7.91 17.68 14.53
CA ARG A 128 -7.61 19.08 14.21
C ARG A 128 -7.44 19.30 12.71
N LEU A 129 -6.73 18.40 12.01
CA LEU A 129 -6.57 18.45 10.56
C LEU A 129 -7.93 18.35 9.86
N ALA A 130 -8.80 17.44 10.32
CA ALA A 130 -10.17 17.33 9.79
C ALA A 130 -10.98 18.63 9.98
N GLY A 131 -10.82 19.32 11.11
CA GLY A 131 -11.42 20.63 11.36
C GLY A 131 -10.98 21.74 10.39
N GLU A 132 -9.77 21.59 9.82
CA GLU A 132 -9.20 22.48 8.79
C GLU A 132 -9.44 21.95 7.36
N ASN A 133 -10.35 21.00 7.17
CA ASN A 133 -10.63 20.32 5.89
C ASN A 133 -9.42 19.58 5.30
N ILE A 134 -8.46 19.15 6.12
CA ILE A 134 -7.32 18.33 5.72
C ILE A 134 -7.62 16.88 6.08
N ILE A 135 -7.83 16.04 5.04
CA ILE A 135 -8.18 14.63 5.21
C ILE A 135 -6.90 13.80 5.31
N ALA A 136 -6.50 13.49 6.53
CA ALA A 136 -5.41 12.56 6.80
C ALA A 136 -5.92 11.10 6.93
N ARG A 137 -5.00 10.16 7.06
CA ARG A 137 -5.32 8.75 7.36
C ARG A 137 -4.44 8.26 8.48
N LYS A 138 -5.02 7.43 9.36
CA LYS A 138 -4.28 6.68 10.36
C LYS A 138 -3.66 5.44 9.69
N TYR A 139 -2.34 5.27 9.76
CA TYR A 139 -1.61 4.31 8.92
C TYR A 139 -0.89 3.21 9.72
N PHE A 140 -1.39 1.99 9.82
CA PHE A 140 -2.76 1.55 9.56
C PHE A 140 -3.44 1.32 10.90
N TYR A 141 -4.62 1.82 11.05
CA TYR A 141 -5.39 1.65 12.25
C TYR A 141 -6.84 1.26 11.89
N PRO A 142 -7.43 0.27 12.61
CA PRO A 142 -6.78 -0.59 13.61
C PRO A 142 -5.74 -1.54 13.00
N ILE A 143 -4.85 -2.13 13.83
CA ILE A 143 -3.89 -3.13 13.37
C ILE A 143 -4.61 -4.44 12.98
N THR A 144 -4.08 -5.16 11.98
CA THR A 144 -4.81 -6.29 11.34
C THR A 144 -5.24 -7.38 12.31
N ASN A 145 -4.38 -7.74 13.28
CA ASN A 145 -4.68 -8.75 14.29
C ASN A 145 -5.61 -8.27 15.42
N SER A 146 -6.20 -7.08 15.27
CA SER A 146 -7.27 -6.56 16.13
C SER A 146 -8.59 -6.36 15.39
N PHE A 147 -8.71 -6.79 14.12
CA PHE A 147 -9.94 -6.65 13.37
C PHE A 147 -11.03 -7.56 13.91
N ASP A 148 -12.23 -7.02 14.11
CA ASP A 148 -13.38 -7.75 14.66
C ASP A 148 -13.73 -9.01 13.87
N CYS A 149 -13.48 -9.03 12.56
CA CYS A 149 -13.71 -10.19 11.71
C CYS A 149 -12.79 -11.39 12.04
N TYR A 150 -11.68 -11.18 12.75
CA TYR A 150 -10.76 -12.22 13.21
C TYR A 150 -10.97 -12.62 14.66
N LYS A 151 -11.92 -12.01 15.35
CA LYS A 151 -12.19 -12.30 16.77
C LYS A 151 -12.50 -13.77 16.97
N GLY A 152 -11.76 -14.40 17.87
CA GLY A 152 -11.86 -15.83 18.15
C GLY A 152 -11.10 -16.74 17.17
N GLN A 153 -10.42 -16.18 16.16
CA GLN A 153 -9.54 -16.94 15.27
C GLN A 153 -8.12 -17.06 15.85
N PRO A 154 -7.37 -18.09 15.49
CA PRO A 154 -5.95 -18.18 15.84
C PRO A 154 -5.19 -16.95 15.35
N GLY A 155 -4.38 -16.32 16.22
CA GLY A 155 -3.63 -15.10 15.90
C GLY A 155 -4.38 -13.79 16.17
N PHE A 156 -5.64 -13.82 16.61
CA PHE A 156 -6.32 -12.64 17.12
C PHE A 156 -5.79 -12.29 18.50
N ASP A 157 -4.70 -11.55 18.53
CA ASP A 157 -4.11 -11.02 19.75
C ASP A 157 -3.34 -9.72 19.42
N PRO A 158 -3.95 -8.55 19.69
CA PRO A 158 -3.28 -7.26 19.47
C PRO A 158 -1.97 -7.10 20.27
N GLU A 159 -1.85 -7.77 21.40
CA GLU A 159 -0.66 -7.68 22.26
C GLU A 159 0.51 -8.53 21.73
N ALA A 160 0.24 -9.53 20.87
CA ALA A 160 1.29 -10.36 20.26
C ALA A 160 2.20 -9.57 19.30
N THR A 161 1.79 -8.37 18.87
CA THR A 161 2.55 -7.51 17.95
C THR A 161 2.78 -6.12 18.54
N PRO A 162 3.58 -5.98 19.62
CA PRO A 162 3.71 -4.74 20.38
C PRO A 162 4.28 -3.59 19.53
N VAL A 163 5.18 -3.87 18.58
CA VAL A 163 5.70 -2.85 17.66
C VAL A 163 4.61 -2.34 16.71
N ALA A 164 3.81 -3.24 16.13
CA ALA A 164 2.71 -2.85 15.26
C ALA A 164 1.65 -2.04 16.00
N LYS A 165 1.33 -2.44 17.24
CA LYS A 165 0.43 -1.69 18.13
C LYS A 165 0.97 -0.30 18.44
N TYR A 166 2.25 -0.21 18.84
CA TYR A 166 2.92 1.07 19.12
C TYR A 166 2.83 2.02 17.91
N MET A 167 3.15 1.52 16.72
CA MET A 167 3.09 2.30 15.48
C MET A 167 1.65 2.64 15.11
N GLY A 168 0.72 1.68 15.20
CA GLY A 168 -0.68 1.87 14.87
C GLY A 168 -1.38 2.94 15.73
N ASP A 169 -0.93 3.14 16.96
CA ASP A 169 -1.48 4.16 17.87
C ASP A 169 -0.90 5.57 17.60
N ARG A 170 0.20 5.68 16.85
CA ARG A 170 0.98 6.93 16.72
C ARG A 170 1.15 7.47 15.30
N VAL A 171 0.85 6.67 14.26
CA VAL A 171 1.05 7.04 12.85
C VAL A 171 -0.27 7.39 12.16
#